data_f61881d4074fcad5da9db748094ce482
#
_entry.id   f61881d4074fcad5da9db748094ce482
#
_cell.length_a   1.000
_cell.length_b   1.000
_cell.length_c   1.000
_cell.angle_alpha   90.00
_cell.angle_beta   90.00
_cell.angle_gamma   90.00
#
_symmetry.space_group_name_H-M   'P 1'
#
loop_
_entity.id
_entity.type
_entity.pdbx_description
1 polymer ?
#
loop_
_entity_poly.entity_id
_entity_poly.type
_entity_poly.pdbx_seq_one_letter_code
_entity_poly.pdbx_strand_id
1 'polypeptide(L)'
;AQKAEAMADVNFTGAIRSVGAVIDQMTQRNAGHIVLTGSLSGFRGLPGAIGYSAAKAGVMALGESLQADLAGTGVRVQIANPGFIKTRLTAKNDFKMPFIMTPEEAAQEMFELMCDDGAYVRHFPRAFSMLFRASRFFPHWLYHRIFA
;
A
#
# COMPACT_ATOMS: atom_id res chain seq x y z
N ALA A 1 15.77 12.83 -9.89
CA ALA A 1 16.39 11.79 -9.06
C ALA A 1 16.12 12.07 -7.57
N GLN A 2 16.59 13.16 -6.98
CA GLN A 2 16.51 13.47 -5.54
C GLN A 2 15.09 13.34 -4.94
N LYS A 3 14.03 13.82 -5.63
CA LYS A 3 12.66 13.70 -5.13
C LYS A 3 12.19 12.24 -5.09
N ALA A 4 12.60 11.42 -6.06
CA ALA A 4 12.22 10.01 -6.10
C ALA A 4 12.95 9.22 -5.00
N GLU A 5 14.22 9.52 -4.76
CA GLU A 5 15.02 8.92 -3.69
C GLU A 5 14.45 9.28 -2.30
N ALA A 6 14.17 10.56 -2.05
CA ALA A 6 13.55 10.99 -0.79
C ALA A 6 12.18 10.34 -0.58
N MET A 7 11.40 10.15 -1.64
CA MET A 7 10.11 9.49 -1.56
C MET A 7 10.25 7.98 -1.26
N ALA A 8 11.25 7.32 -1.84
CA ALA A 8 11.58 5.94 -1.54
C ALA A 8 12.09 5.77 -0.10
N ASP A 9 12.95 6.67 0.36
CA ASP A 9 13.47 6.63 1.74
C ASP A 9 12.33 6.77 2.76
N VAL A 10 11.45 7.75 2.60
CA VAL A 10 10.33 7.96 3.53
C VAL A 10 9.30 6.82 3.47
N ASN A 11 8.86 6.43 2.26
CA ASN A 11 7.73 5.51 2.13
C ASN A 11 8.12 4.03 2.21
N PHE A 12 9.34 3.65 1.82
CA PHE A 12 9.79 2.27 1.82
C PHE A 12 10.85 1.98 2.88
N THR A 13 11.98 2.68 2.86
CA THR A 13 13.04 2.48 3.86
C THR A 13 12.55 2.82 5.26
N GLY A 14 11.71 3.86 5.38
CA GLY A 14 11.03 4.20 6.64
C GLY A 14 10.15 3.07 7.16
N ALA A 15 9.41 2.38 6.30
CA ALA A 15 8.61 1.22 6.68
C ALA A 15 9.48 0.06 7.17
N ILE A 16 10.59 -0.25 6.49
CA ILE A 16 11.56 -1.27 6.89
C ILE A 16 12.13 -0.93 8.29
N ARG A 17 12.56 0.33 8.50
CA ARG A 17 13.09 0.77 9.80
C ARG A 17 12.06 0.66 10.91
N SER A 18 10.80 1.01 10.64
CA SER A 18 9.71 0.91 11.62
C SER A 18 9.41 -0.54 11.99
N VAL A 19 9.36 -1.44 11.02
CA VAL A 19 9.21 -2.89 11.26
C VAL A 19 10.40 -3.43 12.07
N GLY A 20 11.63 -3.11 11.65
CA GLY A 20 12.84 -3.53 12.36
C GLY A 20 12.90 -3.12 13.81
N ALA A 21 12.31 -1.96 14.16
CA ALA A 21 12.27 -1.48 15.53
C ALA A 21 11.36 -2.30 16.48
N VAL A 22 10.41 -3.07 15.92
CA VAL A 22 9.39 -3.77 16.74
C VAL A 22 9.35 -5.29 16.55
N ILE A 23 9.88 -5.79 15.43
CA ILE A 23 9.69 -7.18 15.03
C ILE A 23 10.28 -8.18 16.01
N ASP A 24 11.48 -7.92 16.51
CA ASP A 24 12.16 -8.83 17.45
C ASP A 24 11.36 -8.98 18.77
N GLN A 25 10.86 -7.88 19.32
CA GLN A 25 10.03 -7.91 20.51
C GLN A 25 8.70 -8.64 20.28
N MET A 26 8.07 -8.41 19.12
CA MET A 26 6.80 -9.05 18.77
C MET A 26 7.01 -10.57 18.62
N THR A 27 8.08 -10.97 17.95
CA THR A 27 8.41 -12.39 17.74
C THR A 27 8.75 -13.08 19.06
N GLN A 28 9.57 -12.45 19.92
CA GLN A 28 9.95 -13.02 21.23
C GLN A 28 8.75 -13.25 22.14
N ARG A 29 7.81 -12.30 22.20
CA ARG A 29 6.58 -12.46 22.99
C ARG A 29 5.48 -13.26 22.29
N ASN A 30 5.72 -13.67 21.03
CA ASN A 30 4.77 -14.35 20.17
C ASN A 30 3.41 -13.64 20.06
N ALA A 31 3.43 -12.30 20.02
CA ALA A 31 2.23 -11.48 19.94
C ALA A 31 2.55 -10.10 19.35
N GLY A 32 1.80 -9.70 18.32
CA GLY A 32 1.96 -8.41 17.69
C GLY A 32 1.00 -8.20 16.53
N HIS A 33 0.83 -6.94 16.12
CA HIS A 33 0.03 -6.59 14.96
C HIS A 33 0.73 -5.48 14.18
N ILE A 34 1.08 -5.76 12.94
CA ILE A 34 1.73 -4.83 12.01
C ILE A 34 0.75 -4.56 10.87
N VAL A 35 0.44 -3.29 10.61
CA VAL A 35 -0.37 -2.87 9.47
C VAL A 35 0.47 -1.98 8.58
N LEU A 36 0.74 -2.42 7.36
CA LEU A 36 1.48 -1.66 6.36
C LEU A 36 0.55 -0.96 5.40
N THR A 37 0.83 0.31 5.11
CA THR A 37 0.07 1.09 4.14
C THR A 37 0.77 1.09 2.78
N GLY A 38 0.32 0.21 1.90
CA GLY A 38 0.68 0.19 0.49
C GLY A 38 -0.06 1.26 -0.32
N SER A 39 -0.42 0.94 -1.54
CA SER A 39 -1.28 1.77 -2.43
C SER A 39 -1.69 0.95 -3.64
N LEU A 40 -2.82 1.31 -4.27
CA LEU A 40 -3.19 0.74 -5.57
C LEU A 40 -2.15 1.06 -6.66
N SER A 41 -1.43 2.19 -6.56
CA SER A 41 -0.32 2.54 -7.47
C SER A 41 0.89 1.61 -7.34
N GLY A 42 0.96 0.77 -6.32
CA GLY A 42 1.98 -0.26 -6.18
C GLY A 42 1.73 -1.49 -7.07
N PHE A 43 0.53 -1.67 -7.59
CA PHE A 43 0.26 -2.77 -8.54
C PHE A 43 0.91 -2.56 -9.89
N ARG A 44 0.92 -1.31 -10.35
CA ARG A 44 1.56 -0.91 -11.60
C ARG A 44 1.91 0.58 -11.54
N GLY A 45 3.11 0.95 -12.03
CA GLY A 45 3.59 2.32 -11.97
C GLY A 45 2.69 3.30 -12.71
N LEU A 46 2.35 4.41 -12.06
CA LEU A 46 1.56 5.49 -12.66
C LEU A 46 2.46 6.59 -13.24
N PRO A 47 2.02 7.28 -14.29
CA PRO A 47 2.70 8.47 -14.80
C PRO A 47 2.89 9.51 -13.69
N GLY A 48 4.05 10.13 -13.64
CA GLY A 48 4.41 11.12 -12.62
C GLY A 48 4.69 10.57 -11.21
N ALA A 49 4.50 9.27 -10.97
CA ALA A 49 4.64 8.66 -9.65
C ALA A 49 5.89 7.75 -9.51
N ILE A 50 7.00 8.07 -10.20
CA ILE A 50 8.21 7.22 -10.29
C ILE A 50 8.66 6.72 -8.90
N GLY A 51 8.94 7.60 -7.97
CA GLY A 51 9.40 7.22 -6.63
C GLY A 51 8.28 6.63 -5.76
N TYR A 52 7.06 7.17 -5.89
CA TYR A 52 5.93 6.74 -5.07
C TYR A 52 5.44 5.32 -5.41
N SER A 53 5.19 5.04 -6.69
CA SER A 53 4.73 3.72 -7.13
C SER A 53 5.75 2.63 -6.81
N ALA A 54 7.04 2.89 -7.04
CA ALA A 54 8.12 1.97 -6.70
C ALA A 54 8.18 1.70 -5.18
N ALA A 55 8.12 2.76 -4.36
CA ALA A 55 8.12 2.63 -2.91
C ALA A 55 6.91 1.83 -2.39
N LYS A 56 5.72 2.11 -2.91
CA LYS A 56 4.50 1.41 -2.48
C LYS A 56 4.45 -0.06 -2.96
N ALA A 57 5.01 -0.36 -4.13
CA ALA A 57 5.23 -1.74 -4.55
C ALA A 57 6.19 -2.47 -3.59
N GLY A 58 7.27 -1.81 -3.18
CA GLY A 58 8.20 -2.34 -2.17
C GLY A 58 7.53 -2.61 -0.83
N VAL A 59 6.69 -1.70 -0.33
CA VAL A 59 5.93 -1.90 0.92
C VAL A 59 4.98 -3.09 0.82
N MET A 60 4.31 -3.27 -0.31
CA MET A 60 3.44 -4.43 -0.52
C MET A 60 4.23 -5.73 -0.50
N ALA A 61 5.35 -5.80 -1.21
CA ALA A 61 6.24 -6.97 -1.21
C ALA A 61 6.83 -7.24 0.18
N LEU A 62 7.23 -6.19 0.93
CA LEU A 62 7.67 -6.31 2.32
C LEU A 62 6.59 -6.95 3.20
N GLY A 63 5.34 -6.49 3.06
CA GLY A 63 4.23 -7.05 3.82
C GLY A 63 3.96 -8.52 3.50
N GLU A 64 3.96 -8.89 2.22
CA GLU A 64 3.79 -10.28 1.77
C GLU A 64 4.91 -11.20 2.29
N SER A 65 6.16 -10.73 2.27
CA SER A 65 7.30 -11.48 2.82
C SER A 65 7.18 -11.67 4.33
N LEU A 66 6.83 -10.60 5.06
CA LEU A 66 6.60 -10.68 6.51
C LEU A 66 5.46 -11.63 6.88
N GLN A 67 4.37 -11.65 6.09
CA GLN A 67 3.27 -12.60 6.29
C GLN A 67 3.75 -14.04 6.14
N ALA A 68 4.61 -14.31 5.16
CA ALA A 68 5.17 -15.66 4.95
C ALA A 68 6.14 -16.05 6.07
N ASP A 69 7.05 -15.16 6.46
CA ASP A 69 8.06 -15.43 7.48
C ASP A 69 7.45 -15.60 8.88
N LEU A 70 6.35 -14.90 9.16
CA LEU A 70 5.68 -14.94 10.46
C LEU A 70 4.47 -15.90 10.50
N ALA A 71 4.26 -16.66 9.45
CA ALA A 71 3.17 -17.64 9.40
C ALA A 71 3.30 -18.66 10.56
N GLY A 72 2.19 -18.89 11.26
CA GLY A 72 2.18 -19.80 12.42
C GLY A 72 2.69 -19.19 13.73
N THR A 73 3.09 -17.91 13.73
CA THR A 73 3.40 -17.17 14.96
C THR A 73 2.17 -16.38 15.44
N GLY A 74 2.25 -15.81 16.65
CA GLY A 74 1.24 -14.89 17.17
C GLY A 74 1.39 -13.44 16.65
N VAL A 75 2.24 -13.20 15.65
CA VAL A 75 2.41 -11.87 15.04
C VAL A 75 1.60 -11.77 13.75
N ARG A 76 0.60 -10.91 13.75
CA ARG A 76 -0.26 -10.66 12.59
C ARG A 76 0.30 -9.54 11.73
N VAL A 77 0.34 -9.74 10.43
CA VAL A 77 0.72 -8.72 9.44
C VAL A 77 -0.41 -8.49 8.46
N GLN A 78 -0.78 -7.24 8.26
CA GLN A 78 -1.83 -6.84 7.31
C GLN A 78 -1.35 -5.71 6.39
N ILE A 79 -1.90 -5.66 5.18
CA ILE A 79 -1.58 -4.64 4.17
C ILE A 79 -2.85 -3.91 3.76
N ALA A 80 -2.89 -2.60 3.98
CA ALA A 80 -3.94 -1.74 3.45
C ALA A 80 -3.46 -1.07 2.16
N ASN A 81 -4.17 -1.27 1.06
CA ASN A 81 -3.85 -0.66 -0.23
C ASN A 81 -4.95 0.34 -0.66
N PRO A 82 -4.87 1.59 -0.20
CA PRO A 82 -5.80 2.63 -0.59
C PRO A 82 -5.59 3.09 -2.04
N GLY A 83 -6.68 3.55 -2.66
CA GLY A 83 -6.66 4.41 -3.83
C GLY A 83 -6.45 5.87 -3.46
N PHE A 84 -7.11 6.78 -4.19
CA PHE A 84 -7.04 8.21 -3.89
C PHE A 84 -7.86 8.55 -2.65
N ILE A 85 -7.24 9.29 -1.73
CA ILE A 85 -7.90 9.83 -0.54
C ILE A 85 -7.79 11.36 -0.60
N LYS A 86 -8.88 12.06 -0.32
CA LYS A 86 -8.92 13.53 -0.28
C LYS A 86 -8.10 14.06 0.90
N THR A 87 -6.86 14.45 0.62
CA THR A 87 -5.90 14.95 1.62
C THR A 87 -5.18 16.18 1.10
N ARG A 88 -4.41 16.86 1.96
CA ARG A 88 -3.54 17.96 1.53
C ARG A 88 -2.52 17.55 0.47
N LEU A 89 -2.13 16.28 0.45
CA LEU A 89 -1.20 15.75 -0.54
C LEU A 89 -1.87 15.62 -1.91
N THR A 90 -3.06 15.03 -1.97
CA THR A 90 -3.82 14.85 -3.21
C THR A 90 -4.42 16.15 -3.75
N ALA A 91 -4.63 17.16 -2.89
CA ALA A 91 -5.09 18.50 -3.31
C ALA A 91 -4.11 19.21 -4.25
N LYS A 92 -2.87 18.77 -4.34
CA LYS A 92 -1.82 19.31 -5.24
C LYS A 92 -1.79 18.64 -6.62
N ASN A 93 -2.63 17.66 -6.85
CA ASN A 93 -2.66 16.92 -8.11
C ASN A 93 -3.56 17.62 -9.12
N ASP A 94 -3.04 17.83 -10.34
CA ASP A 94 -3.76 18.49 -11.44
C ASP A 94 -4.48 17.51 -12.39
N PHE A 95 -4.63 16.26 -11.97
CA PHE A 95 -5.29 15.23 -12.78
C PHE A 95 -6.55 14.70 -12.11
N LYS A 96 -7.44 14.11 -12.91
CA LYS A 96 -8.66 13.48 -12.38
C LYS A 96 -8.33 12.28 -11.51
N MET A 97 -8.86 12.28 -10.31
CA MET A 97 -8.73 11.18 -9.34
C MET A 97 -10.08 10.46 -9.22
N PRO A 98 -10.32 9.45 -10.07
CA PRO A 98 -11.58 8.70 -10.02
C PRO A 98 -11.68 7.94 -8.68
N PHE A 99 -12.90 7.79 -8.20
CA PHE A 99 -13.20 7.05 -6.96
C PHE A 99 -12.44 7.59 -5.73
N ILE A 100 -12.19 8.90 -5.70
CA ILE A 100 -11.54 9.52 -4.52
C ILE A 100 -12.42 9.33 -3.29
N MET A 101 -11.83 8.85 -2.22
CA MET A 101 -12.48 8.63 -0.92
C MET A 101 -12.26 9.80 0.02
N THR A 102 -13.16 10.00 0.95
CA THR A 102 -12.91 10.89 2.10
C THR A 102 -11.92 10.25 3.06
N PRO A 103 -11.25 11.02 3.93
CA PRO A 103 -10.41 10.45 4.99
C PRO A 103 -11.17 9.52 5.92
N GLU A 104 -12.43 9.83 6.22
CA GLU A 104 -13.31 9.04 7.09
C GLU A 104 -13.64 7.68 6.48
N GLU A 105 -14.00 7.64 5.18
CA GLU A 105 -14.23 6.40 4.45
C GLU A 105 -12.97 5.52 4.41
N ALA A 106 -11.81 6.12 4.15
CA ALA A 106 -10.54 5.40 4.14
C ALA A 106 -10.15 4.88 5.52
N ALA A 107 -10.39 5.66 6.58
CA ALA A 107 -10.16 5.25 7.96
C ALA A 107 -11.05 4.07 8.36
N GLN A 108 -12.32 4.09 7.92
CA GLN A 108 -13.25 2.99 8.17
C GLN A 108 -12.77 1.68 7.51
N GLU A 109 -12.34 1.73 6.25
CA GLU A 109 -11.79 0.55 5.55
C GLU A 109 -10.52 0.00 6.25
N MET A 110 -9.66 0.87 6.73
CA MET A 110 -8.48 0.47 7.50
C MET A 110 -8.86 -0.15 8.85
N PHE A 111 -9.79 0.45 9.56
CA PHE A 111 -10.27 -0.06 10.85
C PHE A 111 -10.92 -1.45 10.70
N GLU A 112 -11.76 -1.63 9.68
CA GLU A 112 -12.36 -2.93 9.39
C GLU A 112 -11.31 -3.99 9.04
N LEU A 113 -10.26 -3.63 8.28
CA LEU A 113 -9.14 -4.53 8.05
C LEU A 113 -8.47 -4.94 9.36
N MET A 114 -8.20 -3.96 10.23
CA MET A 114 -7.51 -4.21 11.51
C MET A 114 -8.33 -5.10 12.45
N CYS A 115 -9.66 -5.03 12.37
CA CYS A 115 -10.59 -5.85 13.17
C CYS A 115 -10.86 -7.24 12.56
N ASP A 116 -10.48 -7.48 11.31
CA ASP A 116 -10.70 -8.75 10.63
C ASP A 116 -9.46 -9.65 10.79
N ASP A 117 -9.53 -10.61 11.70
CA ASP A 117 -8.42 -11.53 12.00
C ASP A 117 -8.08 -12.47 10.84
N GLY A 118 -9.01 -12.72 9.92
CA GLY A 118 -8.80 -13.56 8.75
C GLY A 118 -8.27 -12.82 7.52
N ALA A 119 -8.29 -11.50 7.52
CA ALA A 119 -7.85 -10.70 6.38
C ALA A 119 -6.36 -10.38 6.45
N TYR A 120 -5.64 -10.73 5.40
CA TYR A 120 -4.23 -10.36 5.23
C TYR A 120 -4.05 -9.05 4.47
N VAL A 121 -4.97 -8.71 3.58
CA VAL A 121 -4.88 -7.54 2.72
C VAL A 121 -6.25 -6.97 2.39
N ARG A 122 -6.34 -5.65 2.32
CA ARG A 122 -7.54 -4.96 1.84
C ARG A 122 -7.18 -3.89 0.81
N HIS A 123 -7.91 -3.91 -0.29
CA HIS A 123 -7.78 -2.95 -1.39
C HIS A 123 -9.06 -2.12 -1.46
N PHE A 124 -8.94 -0.82 -1.36
CA PHE A 124 -10.10 0.06 -1.38
C PHE A 124 -9.88 1.37 -2.16
N PRO A 125 -10.93 1.93 -2.82
CA PRO A 125 -12.26 1.34 -2.97
C PRO A 125 -12.24 0.12 -3.91
N ARG A 126 -13.11 -0.86 -3.66
CA ARG A 126 -13.10 -2.18 -4.34
C ARG A 126 -13.13 -2.08 -5.85
N ALA A 127 -14.06 -1.28 -6.41
CA ALA A 127 -14.20 -1.13 -7.87
C ALA A 127 -12.91 -0.63 -8.52
N PHE A 128 -12.27 0.39 -7.93
CA PHE A 128 -11.02 0.94 -8.43
C PHE A 128 -9.85 -0.04 -8.27
N SER A 129 -9.83 -0.79 -7.18
CA SER A 129 -8.80 -1.81 -6.96
C SER A 129 -8.85 -2.94 -7.99
N MET A 130 -10.04 -3.33 -8.41
CA MET A 130 -10.20 -4.35 -9.48
C MET A 130 -9.57 -3.89 -10.80
N LEU A 131 -9.75 -2.61 -11.17
CA LEU A 131 -9.13 -2.04 -12.36
C LEU A 131 -7.59 -2.08 -12.27
N PHE A 132 -7.01 -1.68 -11.15
CA PHE A 132 -5.55 -1.72 -10.94
C PHE A 132 -5.00 -3.14 -10.96
N ARG A 133 -5.67 -4.08 -10.33
CA ARG A 133 -5.28 -5.49 -10.34
C ARG A 133 -5.35 -6.08 -11.74
N ALA A 134 -6.42 -5.82 -12.47
CA ALA A 134 -6.58 -6.23 -13.86
C ALA A 134 -5.53 -5.60 -14.78
N SER A 135 -5.13 -4.34 -14.53
CA SER A 135 -4.15 -3.64 -15.35
C SER A 135 -2.77 -4.32 -15.38
N ARG A 136 -2.44 -5.17 -14.41
CA ARG A 136 -1.20 -5.96 -14.40
C ARG A 136 -1.10 -6.91 -15.60
N PHE A 137 -2.24 -7.35 -16.13
CA PHE A 137 -2.33 -8.25 -17.27
C PHE A 137 -2.43 -7.52 -18.61
N PHE A 138 -2.59 -6.19 -18.59
CA PHE A 138 -2.68 -5.41 -19.82
C PHE A 138 -1.32 -5.34 -20.52
N PRO A 139 -1.27 -5.52 -21.82
CA PRO A 139 -0.05 -5.21 -22.59
C PRO A 139 0.30 -3.71 -22.41
N HIS A 140 1.58 -3.38 -22.54
CA HIS A 140 2.08 -2.02 -22.27
C HIS A 140 1.35 -0.93 -23.05
N TRP A 141 1.06 -1.19 -24.35
CA TRP A 141 0.35 -0.22 -25.18
C TRP A 141 -1.06 0.11 -24.68
N LEU A 142 -1.80 -0.90 -24.17
CA LEU A 142 -3.13 -0.70 -23.62
C LEU A 142 -3.06 0.05 -22.29
N TYR A 143 -2.11 -0.31 -21.46
CA TYR A 143 -1.90 0.37 -20.18
C TYR A 143 -1.61 1.86 -20.39
N HIS A 144 -0.68 2.20 -21.26
CA HIS A 144 -0.34 3.59 -21.57
C HIS A 144 -1.51 4.37 -22.16
N ARG A 145 -2.33 3.73 -22.97
CA ARG A 145 -3.53 4.37 -23.55
C ARG A 145 -4.58 4.73 -22.49
N ILE A 146 -4.66 3.98 -21.39
CA ILE A 146 -5.66 4.18 -20.32
C ILE A 146 -5.15 5.12 -19.23
N PHE A 147 -3.87 5.03 -18.88
CA PHE A 147 -3.32 5.68 -17.70
C PHE A 147 -2.28 6.80 -18.00
N ALA A 148 -1.77 6.91 -19.20
CA ALA A 148 -0.88 7.97 -19.65
C ALA A 148 -1.59 8.95 -20.57
#